data_f0c04679c62741c2f906b6c192110b09
#
_entry.id   f0c04679c62741c2f906b6c192110b09
#
_cell.length_a   1.000
_cell.length_b   1.000
_cell.length_c   1.000
_cell.angle_alpha   90.00
_cell.angle_beta   90.00
_cell.angle_gamma   90.00
#
_symmetry.space_group_name_H-M   'P 1'
#
loop_
_entity.id
_entity.type
_entity.pdbx_description
1 polymer ?
#
loop_
_entity_poly.entity_id
_entity_poly.type
_entity_poly.pdbx_seq_one_letter_code
_entity_poly.pdbx_strand_id
1 'polypeptide(L)'
;MVDFKAIRAQFPILDQEIHGHPLVYLDSAATSQKPNAVIDAEANFYRTINAGVHRGAHELVARSTMAFEEARAKVAKLVGANAAEGEEEVVVTGGATAGLNLLATAFGNASLGRGGEAAKRFALKPGD
;
A
#
# COMPACT_ATOMS: atom_id res chain seq x y z
N MET A 1 -21.27 14.83 14.78
CA MET A 1 -20.43 15.94 14.25
C MET A 1 -18.98 15.46 14.30
N VAL A 2 -18.20 15.68 13.23
CA VAL A 2 -16.79 15.27 13.20
C VAL A 2 -15.96 16.22 14.07
N ASP A 3 -15.14 15.66 14.97
CA ASP A 3 -14.22 16.43 15.79
C ASP A 3 -12.88 16.61 15.07
N PHE A 4 -12.75 17.72 14.34
CA PHE A 4 -11.54 18.05 13.60
C PHE A 4 -10.32 18.33 14.50
N LYS A 5 -10.52 18.74 15.75
CA LYS A 5 -9.41 18.93 16.70
C LYS A 5 -8.81 17.59 17.12
N ALA A 6 -9.67 16.62 17.44
CA ALA A 6 -9.23 15.26 17.76
C ALA A 6 -8.55 14.57 16.57
N ILE A 7 -9.03 14.79 15.34
CA ILE A 7 -8.37 14.28 14.14
C ILE A 7 -7.00 14.94 13.96
N ARG A 8 -6.92 16.28 14.04
CA ARG A 8 -5.66 17.02 13.90
C ARG A 8 -4.60 16.57 14.90
N ALA A 9 -4.98 16.33 16.15
CA ALA A 9 -4.08 15.88 17.22
C ALA A 9 -3.44 14.50 16.96
N GLN A 10 -3.96 13.72 16.00
CA GLN A 10 -3.33 12.47 15.59
C GLN A 10 -2.09 12.67 14.70
N PHE A 11 -1.88 13.87 14.17
CA PHE A 11 -0.80 14.18 13.23
C PHE A 11 0.25 15.06 13.93
N PRO A 12 1.33 14.48 14.46
CA PRO A 12 2.29 15.22 15.31
C PRO A 12 2.99 16.35 14.58
N ILE A 13 3.19 16.24 13.27
CA ILE A 13 3.79 17.29 12.45
C ILE A 13 2.97 18.59 12.44
N LEU A 14 1.67 18.51 12.67
CA LEU A 14 0.79 19.68 12.68
C LEU A 14 0.84 20.45 14.00
N ASP A 15 1.51 19.90 15.02
CA ASP A 15 1.67 20.53 16.34
C ASP A 15 2.95 21.35 16.42
N GLN A 16 3.18 22.18 15.43
CA GLN A 16 4.32 23.09 15.37
C GLN A 16 3.93 24.46 14.82
N GLU A 17 4.79 25.43 15.06
CA GLU A 17 4.63 26.80 14.57
C GLU A 17 5.67 27.09 13.47
N ILE A 18 5.25 27.83 12.46
CA ILE A 18 6.10 28.35 11.39
C ILE A 18 5.95 29.87 11.38
N HIS A 19 7.06 30.57 11.58
CA HIS A 19 7.11 32.04 11.69
C HIS A 19 6.16 32.60 12.79
N GLY A 20 6.03 31.90 13.92
CA GLY A 20 5.16 32.29 15.03
C GLY A 20 3.67 32.07 14.83
N HIS A 21 3.28 31.29 13.82
CA HIS A 21 1.90 30.90 13.54
C HIS A 21 1.74 29.38 13.53
N PRO A 22 0.62 28.83 14.04
CA PRO A 22 0.32 27.40 13.92
C PRO A 22 0.42 26.92 12.48
N LEU A 23 1.07 25.78 12.27
CA LEU A 23 1.24 25.21 10.93
C LEU A 23 -0.12 24.95 10.26
N VAL A 24 -0.30 25.53 9.09
CA VAL A 24 -1.37 25.18 8.13
C VAL A 24 -0.73 24.44 6.97
N TYR A 25 -1.06 23.14 6.80
CA TYR A 25 -0.53 22.28 5.74
C TYR A 25 -1.61 22.00 4.70
N LEU A 26 -1.43 22.50 3.47
CA LEU A 26 -2.39 22.38 2.36
C LEU A 26 -1.81 21.65 1.14
N ASP A 27 -0.68 20.95 1.29
CA ASP A 27 0.05 20.31 0.20
C ASP A 27 -0.03 18.78 0.26
N SER A 28 -1.18 18.23 0.65
CA SER A 28 -1.39 16.77 0.71
C SER A 28 -1.35 16.09 -0.66
N ALA A 29 -1.47 16.84 -1.75
CA ALA A 29 -1.31 16.33 -3.11
C ALA A 29 0.14 15.89 -3.38
N ALA A 30 1.12 16.62 -2.85
CA ALA A 30 2.53 16.26 -2.96
C ALA A 30 2.90 15.15 -1.97
N THR A 31 2.48 15.30 -0.70
CA THR A 31 2.71 14.29 0.32
C THR A 31 1.65 14.36 1.43
N SER A 32 1.05 13.23 1.78
CA SER A 32 0.14 13.14 2.92
C SER A 32 0.93 13.04 4.22
N GLN A 33 0.53 13.80 5.24
CA GLN A 33 1.09 13.67 6.57
C GLN A 33 0.66 12.35 7.23
N LYS A 34 1.48 11.84 8.15
CA LYS A 34 1.27 10.54 8.78
C LYS A 34 0.73 10.72 10.19
N PRO A 35 -0.37 10.06 10.56
CA PRO A 35 -0.83 10.02 11.95
C PRO A 35 0.08 9.16 12.82
N ASN A 36 0.06 9.39 14.13
CA ASN A 36 0.84 8.61 15.09
C ASN A 36 0.68 7.10 14.90
N ALA A 37 -0.54 6.63 14.64
CA ALA A 37 -0.80 5.19 14.42
C ALA A 37 0.03 4.59 13.28
N VAL A 38 0.29 5.34 12.20
CA VAL A 38 1.13 4.89 11.08
C VAL A 38 2.61 4.93 11.45
N ILE A 39 3.05 6.03 12.08
CA ILE A 39 4.45 6.19 12.52
C ILE A 39 4.83 5.10 13.52
N ASP A 40 3.98 4.86 14.51
CA ASP A 40 4.21 3.87 15.55
C ASP A 40 4.17 2.43 15.01
N ALA A 41 3.26 2.14 14.06
CA ALA A 41 3.19 0.82 13.43
C ALA A 41 4.48 0.51 12.66
N GLU A 42 4.98 1.45 11.86
CA GLU A 42 6.25 1.29 11.13
C GLU A 42 7.43 1.13 12.09
N ALA A 43 7.55 2.02 13.08
CA ALA A 43 8.61 1.95 14.08
C ALA A 43 8.57 0.64 14.89
N ASN A 44 7.38 0.18 15.26
CA ASN A 44 7.20 -1.08 15.98
C ASN A 44 7.57 -2.29 15.12
N PHE A 45 7.20 -2.29 13.84
CA PHE A 45 7.59 -3.34 12.90
C PHE A 45 9.12 -3.51 12.88
N TYR A 46 9.86 -2.42 12.68
CA TYR A 46 11.33 -2.48 12.68
C TYR A 46 11.93 -2.89 14.02
N ARG A 47 11.32 -2.52 15.14
CA ARG A 47 11.84 -2.86 16.47
C ARG A 47 11.57 -4.32 16.87
N THR A 48 10.54 -4.96 16.32
CA THR A 48 10.01 -6.21 16.91
C THR A 48 9.91 -7.39 15.96
N ILE A 49 9.58 -7.18 14.68
CA ILE A 49 9.26 -8.28 13.74
C ILE A 49 9.88 -8.12 12.36
N ASN A 50 10.82 -7.21 12.16
CA ASN A 50 11.43 -7.00 10.85
C ASN A 50 12.20 -8.24 10.38
N ALA A 51 11.67 -8.91 9.37
CA ALA A 51 12.26 -10.07 8.71
C ALA A 51 11.78 -10.16 7.26
N GLY A 52 12.44 -11.02 6.47
CA GLY A 52 12.07 -11.23 5.06
C GLY A 52 10.73 -11.95 4.92
N VAL A 53 9.72 -11.25 4.42
CA VAL A 53 8.38 -11.82 4.16
C VAL A 53 8.50 -13.00 3.21
N HIS A 54 7.89 -14.14 3.55
CA HIS A 54 7.94 -15.41 2.80
C HIS A 54 9.36 -15.99 2.57
N ARG A 55 10.38 -15.51 3.27
CA ARG A 55 11.78 -15.91 3.02
C ARG A 55 12.48 -16.42 4.26
N GLY A 56 12.07 -17.57 4.76
CA GLY A 56 12.71 -18.25 5.89
C GLY A 56 11.71 -19.04 6.73
N ALA A 57 12.24 -19.85 7.66
CA ALA A 57 11.45 -20.78 8.46
C ALA A 57 11.47 -20.45 9.97
N HIS A 58 11.91 -19.25 10.36
CA HIS A 58 11.97 -18.86 11.78
C HIS A 58 10.81 -17.94 12.18
N GLU A 59 10.58 -17.82 13.48
CA GLU A 59 9.43 -17.12 14.08
C GLU A 59 9.26 -15.67 13.59
N LEU A 60 10.34 -14.89 13.47
CA LEU A 60 10.23 -13.50 12.98
C LEU A 60 9.73 -13.42 11.54
N VAL A 61 10.11 -14.38 10.67
CA VAL A 61 9.59 -14.45 9.31
C VAL A 61 8.09 -14.76 9.32
N ALA A 62 7.64 -15.70 10.18
CA ALA A 62 6.22 -16.01 10.31
C ALA A 62 5.42 -14.76 10.72
N ARG A 63 5.87 -14.04 11.76
CA ARG A 63 5.21 -12.79 12.21
C ARG A 63 5.22 -11.70 11.16
N SER A 64 6.34 -11.49 10.49
CA SER A 64 6.45 -10.49 9.42
C SER A 64 5.53 -10.83 8.24
N THR A 65 5.46 -12.11 7.86
CA THR A 65 4.56 -12.60 6.81
C THR A 65 3.09 -12.41 7.21
N MET A 66 2.71 -12.80 8.42
CA MET A 66 1.34 -12.58 8.91
C MET A 66 0.94 -11.11 8.88
N ALA A 67 1.81 -10.21 9.36
CA ALA A 67 1.53 -8.77 9.36
C ALA A 67 1.36 -8.22 7.93
N PHE A 68 2.17 -8.70 6.98
CA PHE A 68 2.07 -8.32 5.57
C PHE A 68 0.74 -8.81 4.95
N GLU A 69 0.37 -10.09 5.18
CA GLU A 69 -0.86 -10.65 4.63
C GLU A 69 -2.12 -10.01 5.24
N GLU A 70 -2.11 -9.71 6.54
CA GLU A 70 -3.19 -8.97 7.17
C GLU A 70 -3.34 -7.55 6.58
N ALA A 71 -2.25 -6.86 6.29
CA ALA A 71 -2.29 -5.55 5.65
C ALA A 71 -2.85 -5.65 4.23
N ARG A 72 -2.42 -6.65 3.46
CA ARG A 72 -2.92 -6.92 2.10
C ARG A 72 -4.41 -7.22 2.10
N ALA A 73 -4.89 -8.07 3.00
CA ALA A 73 -6.31 -8.39 3.15
C ALA A 73 -7.15 -7.15 3.53
N LYS A 74 -6.63 -6.26 4.41
CA LYS A 74 -7.30 -4.99 4.75
C LYS A 74 -7.43 -4.07 3.52
N VAL A 75 -6.40 -3.99 2.68
CA VAL A 75 -6.45 -3.22 1.42
C VAL A 75 -7.46 -3.84 0.47
N ALA A 76 -7.45 -5.16 0.27
CA ALA A 76 -8.42 -5.86 -0.57
C ALA A 76 -9.86 -5.54 -0.15
N LYS A 77 -10.15 -5.63 1.15
CA LYS A 77 -11.46 -5.26 1.70
C LYS A 77 -11.83 -3.79 1.46
N LEU A 78 -10.87 -2.87 1.59
CA LEU A 78 -11.09 -1.43 1.39
C LEU A 78 -11.48 -1.10 -0.05
N VAL A 79 -10.87 -1.78 -1.03
CA VAL A 79 -11.15 -1.55 -2.46
C VAL A 79 -12.29 -2.42 -3.00
N GLY A 80 -12.93 -3.24 -2.15
CA GLY A 80 -14.05 -4.09 -2.52
C GLY A 80 -13.66 -5.34 -3.32
N ALA A 81 -12.41 -5.79 -3.20
CA ALA A 81 -11.98 -7.05 -3.77
C ALA A 81 -12.68 -8.24 -3.07
N ASN A 82 -12.91 -9.34 -3.81
CA ASN A 82 -13.55 -10.53 -3.26
C ASN A 82 -12.66 -11.16 -2.18
N ALA A 83 -13.22 -11.42 -1.00
CA ALA A 83 -12.48 -11.93 0.14
C ALA A 83 -11.88 -13.34 -0.08
N ALA A 84 -12.46 -14.17 -0.97
CA ALA A 84 -11.93 -15.50 -1.27
C ALA A 84 -10.73 -15.46 -2.23
N GLU A 85 -10.68 -14.43 -3.09
CA GLU A 85 -9.65 -14.22 -4.13
C GLU A 85 -8.87 -12.93 -3.90
N GLY A 86 -9.25 -12.15 -2.89
CA GLY A 86 -8.77 -10.79 -2.68
C GLY A 86 -7.27 -10.67 -2.39
N GLU A 87 -6.68 -11.70 -1.83
CA GLU A 87 -5.24 -11.73 -1.58
C GLU A 87 -4.43 -11.86 -2.88
N GLU A 88 -5.01 -12.52 -3.90
CA GLU A 88 -4.40 -12.66 -5.22
C GLU A 88 -4.61 -11.43 -6.10
N GLU A 89 -5.68 -10.64 -5.84
CA GLU A 89 -6.01 -9.44 -6.60
C GLU A 89 -5.21 -8.20 -6.18
N VAL A 90 -4.62 -8.21 -4.97
CA VAL A 90 -3.82 -7.09 -4.46
C VAL A 90 -2.33 -7.40 -4.57
N VAL A 91 -1.65 -6.66 -5.44
CA VAL A 91 -0.20 -6.72 -5.63
C VAL A 91 0.45 -5.47 -5.03
N VAL A 92 1.30 -5.66 -4.03
CA VAL A 92 2.08 -4.58 -3.42
C VAL A 92 3.30 -4.27 -4.28
N THR A 93 3.48 -3.02 -4.65
CA THR A 93 4.59 -2.54 -5.48
C THR A 93 5.36 -1.41 -4.79
N GLY A 94 6.53 -1.06 -5.30
CA GLY A 94 7.34 0.05 -4.79
C GLY A 94 6.78 1.45 -5.08
N GLY A 95 5.55 1.56 -5.58
CA GLY A 95 4.85 2.81 -5.86
C GLY A 95 4.12 2.78 -7.20
N ALA A 96 3.41 3.88 -7.53
CA ALA A 96 2.57 3.98 -8.72
C ALA A 96 3.35 3.72 -10.02
N THR A 97 4.56 4.23 -10.14
CA THR A 97 5.42 3.99 -11.32
C THR A 97 5.69 2.50 -11.53
N ALA A 98 6.02 1.77 -10.47
CA ALA A 98 6.25 0.32 -10.53
C ALA A 98 4.96 -0.43 -10.89
N GLY A 99 3.82 -0.03 -10.30
CA GLY A 99 2.50 -0.58 -10.62
C GLY A 99 2.11 -0.40 -12.08
N LEU A 100 2.27 0.81 -12.62
CA LEU A 100 1.96 1.11 -14.03
C LEU A 100 2.88 0.33 -14.99
N ASN A 101 4.17 0.23 -14.69
CA ASN A 101 5.11 -0.57 -15.50
C ASN A 101 4.77 -2.07 -15.43
N LEU A 102 4.34 -2.58 -14.28
CA LEU A 102 3.85 -3.96 -14.14
C LEU A 102 2.65 -4.22 -15.07
N LEU A 103 1.66 -3.33 -15.06
CA LEU A 103 0.48 -3.42 -15.93
C LEU A 103 0.87 -3.37 -17.41
N ALA A 104 1.70 -2.39 -17.81
CA ALA A 104 2.18 -2.28 -19.19
C ALA A 104 2.91 -3.54 -19.66
N THR A 105 3.75 -4.12 -18.78
CA THR A 105 4.46 -5.37 -19.06
C THR A 105 3.49 -6.56 -19.17
N ALA A 106 2.50 -6.64 -18.30
CA ALA A 106 1.51 -7.72 -18.30
C ALA A 106 0.67 -7.69 -19.59
N PHE A 107 0.14 -6.53 -19.97
CA PHE A 107 -0.64 -6.37 -21.20
C PHE A 107 0.21 -6.58 -22.45
N GLY A 108 1.43 -6.06 -22.47
CA GLY A 108 2.37 -6.30 -23.58
C GLY A 108 2.70 -7.78 -23.76
N ASN A 109 2.96 -8.50 -22.68
CA ASN A 109 3.20 -9.93 -22.74
C ASN A 109 1.98 -10.72 -23.21
N ALA A 110 0.79 -10.36 -22.73
CA ALA A 110 -0.47 -10.99 -23.19
C ALA A 110 -0.69 -10.77 -24.69
N SER A 111 -0.43 -9.56 -25.21
CA SER A 111 -0.54 -9.21 -26.63
C SER A 111 0.48 -9.96 -27.51
N LEU A 112 1.63 -10.35 -26.95
CA LEU A 112 2.63 -11.19 -27.61
C LEU A 112 2.35 -12.70 -27.45
N GLY A 113 1.18 -13.08 -26.91
CA GLY A 113 0.81 -14.48 -26.68
C GLY A 113 1.56 -15.17 -25.55
N ARG A 114 2.22 -14.38 -24.67
CA ARG A 114 2.93 -14.87 -23.48
C ARG A 114 1.96 -14.92 -22.30
N GLY A 115 2.16 -15.86 -21.36
CA GLY A 115 1.31 -15.98 -20.17
C GLY A 115 0.16 -16.99 -20.29
N GLY A 116 0.11 -17.75 -21.36
CA GLY A 116 -0.86 -18.85 -21.55
C GLY A 116 -2.28 -18.37 -21.85
N GLU A 117 -3.24 -19.32 -21.80
CA GLU A 117 -4.63 -19.09 -22.21
C GLU A 117 -5.34 -18.00 -21.38
N ALA A 118 -5.12 -18.01 -20.06
CA ALA A 118 -5.74 -17.05 -19.15
C ALA A 118 -5.32 -15.59 -19.42
N ALA A 119 -4.12 -15.38 -19.98
CA ALA A 119 -3.62 -14.03 -20.29
C ALA A 119 -4.22 -13.45 -21.57
N LYS A 120 -4.76 -14.25 -22.47
CA LYS A 120 -5.33 -13.79 -23.76
C LYS A 120 -6.41 -12.74 -23.61
N ARG A 121 -7.17 -12.77 -22.51
CA ARG A 121 -8.23 -11.78 -22.22
C ARG A 121 -7.67 -10.36 -21.98
N PHE A 122 -6.38 -10.25 -21.69
CA PHE A 122 -5.69 -8.98 -21.45
C PHE A 122 -4.84 -8.52 -22.64
N ALA A 123 -4.88 -9.24 -23.76
CA ALA A 123 -4.19 -8.84 -24.97
C ALA A 123 -4.83 -7.57 -25.55
N LEU A 124 -4.00 -6.55 -25.77
CA LEU A 124 -4.43 -5.28 -26.37
C LEU A 124 -4.76 -5.49 -27.86
N LYS A 125 -5.77 -4.81 -28.36
CA LYS A 125 -6.21 -4.80 -29.74
C LYS A 125 -6.01 -3.39 -30.33
N PRO A 126 -5.94 -3.28 -31.65
CA PRO A 126 -5.93 -1.95 -32.29
C PRO A 126 -7.15 -1.13 -31.85
N GLY A 127 -6.88 0.03 -31.21
CA GLY A 127 -7.91 0.94 -30.71
C GLY A 127 -8.20 0.86 -29.21
N ASP A 128 -7.58 -0.06 -28.47
CA ASP A 128 -7.67 -0.13 -26.99
C ASP A 128 -6.83 1.00 -26.34
#